data_d1215fb53662a565ffdf0f5c963ac7ab
#
_entry.id   d1215fb53662a565ffdf0f5c963ac7ab
#
_cell.length_a   1.000
_cell.length_b   1.000
_cell.length_c   1.000
_cell.angle_alpha   90.00
_cell.angle_beta   90.00
_cell.angle_gamma   90.00
#
_symmetry.space_group_name_H-M   'P 1'
#
loop_
_entity.id
_entity.type
_entity.pdbx_description
1 polymer ?
#
loop_
_entity_poly.entity_id
_entity_poly.type
_entity_poly.pdbx_seq_one_letter_code
_entity_poly.pdbx_strand_id
1 'polypeptide(L)'
;MQYAPGGSPNSIVPLRRPNIMDRRELLGVLGAAGLVAVIDSNAHAQHEGHRGKVYDDWLKACEACERSCNETFHYCYTQVAAGKKEYAGSLHLVADCAKFCDLSADLIASQSPLMVHACLACAEACKACATECDKLDSAEMKSCVKACHECETTCRAMVKAMGHDHHG
;
A
#
# COMPACT_ATOMS: atom_id res chain seq x y z
N MET A 1 44.77 -33.73 -14.97
CA MET A 1 44.73 -32.45 -14.21
C MET A 1 44.00 -32.75 -12.92
N GLN A 2 44.78 -32.81 -11.82
CA GLN A 2 44.28 -33.18 -10.49
C GLN A 2 43.78 -31.89 -9.79
N TYR A 3 42.57 -31.95 -9.31
CA TYR A 3 41.98 -30.90 -8.47
C TYR A 3 42.29 -31.24 -7.00
N ALA A 4 43.06 -30.38 -6.36
CA ALA A 4 43.35 -30.50 -4.93
C ALA A 4 42.20 -29.91 -4.09
N PRO A 5 41.78 -30.55 -3.00
CA PRO A 5 40.88 -29.94 -2.03
C PRO A 5 41.67 -29.29 -0.90
N GLY A 6 41.43 -28.03 -0.62
CA GLY A 6 42.04 -27.42 0.54
C GLY A 6 41.43 -26.07 0.84
N GLY A 7 40.80 -25.96 1.99
CA GLY A 7 40.41 -24.68 2.49
C GLY A 7 39.35 -24.72 3.58
N SER A 8 39.81 -24.88 4.76
CA SER A 8 39.17 -24.93 6.08
C SER A 8 38.34 -23.71 6.51
N PRO A 9 37.81 -23.73 7.75
CA PRO A 9 36.40 -23.53 8.04
C PRO A 9 36.11 -22.15 8.65
N ASN A 10 34.87 -21.75 8.44
CA ASN A 10 34.02 -20.95 9.32
C ASN A 10 34.67 -20.35 10.58
N SER A 11 35.10 -19.10 10.48
CA SER A 11 35.19 -18.22 11.65
C SER A 11 33.90 -17.44 11.76
N ILE A 12 32.94 -18.00 12.50
CA ILE A 12 31.74 -17.29 12.92
C ILE A 12 32.17 -16.23 13.93
N VAL A 13 32.23 -14.98 13.50
CA VAL A 13 32.39 -13.83 14.41
C VAL A 13 31.05 -13.65 15.13
N PRO A 14 31.02 -13.74 16.49
CA PRO A 14 29.76 -13.52 17.20
C PRO A 14 29.38 -12.05 17.11
N LEU A 15 28.23 -11.78 16.48
CA LEU A 15 27.57 -10.48 16.48
C LEU A 15 27.25 -10.08 17.94
N ARG A 16 27.97 -9.10 18.44
CA ARG A 16 27.73 -8.46 19.75
C ARG A 16 26.35 -7.84 19.72
N ARG A 17 25.40 -8.42 20.47
CA ARG A 17 24.04 -7.87 20.63
C ARG A 17 24.17 -6.47 21.26
N PRO A 18 23.50 -5.44 20.69
CA PRO A 18 23.41 -4.15 21.36
C PRO A 18 22.66 -4.33 22.69
N ASN A 19 23.16 -3.69 23.71
CA ASN A 19 22.63 -3.69 25.07
C ASN A 19 21.21 -3.06 24.99
N ILE A 20 20.17 -3.88 25.05
CA ILE A 20 18.80 -3.43 25.13
C ILE A 20 18.62 -2.95 26.59
N MET A 21 18.55 -1.64 26.76
CA MET A 21 18.22 -1.03 28.06
C MET A 21 16.87 -1.58 28.53
N ASP A 22 16.86 -2.14 29.73
CA ASP A 22 15.71 -2.74 30.36
C ASP A 22 14.65 -1.64 30.62
N ARG A 23 13.40 -1.90 30.22
CA ARG A 23 12.27 -0.98 30.40
C ARG A 23 12.01 -0.55 31.83
N ARG A 24 12.67 -1.19 32.81
CA ARG A 24 12.56 -0.87 34.24
C ARG A 24 13.43 0.31 34.69
N GLU A 25 14.48 0.66 33.94
CA GLU A 25 15.33 1.80 34.29
C GLU A 25 14.78 3.16 33.86
N LEU A 26 13.77 3.18 32.99
CA LEU A 26 13.13 4.43 32.46
C LEU A 26 12.07 5.03 33.39
N LEU A 27 11.71 4.35 34.47
CA LEU A 27 10.68 4.81 35.43
C LEU A 27 11.26 5.51 36.68
N GLY A 28 12.56 5.72 36.76
CA GLY A 28 13.25 6.23 37.95
C GLY A 28 13.48 7.74 38.02
N VAL A 29 13.17 8.54 37.02
CA VAL A 29 13.47 9.98 36.98
C VAL A 29 12.24 10.81 36.64
N LEU A 30 11.19 10.74 37.45
CA LEU A 30 10.12 11.74 37.46
C LEU A 30 9.71 12.02 38.91
N GLY A 31 10.60 12.70 39.61
CA GLY A 31 10.34 13.32 40.89
C GLY A 31 10.52 14.82 40.80
N ALA A 32 9.41 15.54 41.00
CA ALA A 32 9.31 16.94 41.42
C ALA A 32 9.76 18.00 40.41
N ALA A 33 8.84 18.66 39.81
CA ALA A 33 8.58 20.11 39.83
C ALA A 33 7.76 20.57 38.62
N GLY A 34 6.66 21.28 38.89
CA GLY A 34 6.17 22.29 37.96
C GLY A 34 4.82 22.01 37.31
N LEU A 35 3.77 22.41 38.00
CA LEU A 35 2.57 22.96 37.34
C LEU A 35 3.02 23.94 36.26
N VAL A 36 2.70 23.72 34.98
CA VAL A 36 2.36 24.79 34.03
C VAL A 36 1.76 24.20 32.74
N ALA A 37 0.62 24.74 32.36
CA ALA A 37 0.02 24.75 31.03
C ALA A 37 -0.60 23.43 30.55
N VAL A 38 -1.83 23.23 30.97
CA VAL A 38 -2.86 22.61 30.13
C VAL A 38 -3.16 23.63 29.01
N ILE A 39 -2.36 23.61 27.95
CA ILE A 39 -2.59 24.39 26.76
C ILE A 39 -2.81 23.40 25.62
N ASP A 40 -4.06 23.31 25.18
CA ASP A 40 -4.54 22.82 23.89
C ASP A 40 -3.98 21.50 23.31
N SER A 41 -3.92 20.47 24.11
CA SER A 41 -3.66 19.11 23.57
C SER A 41 -4.82 18.55 22.73
N ASN A 42 -6.02 19.15 22.81
CA ASN A 42 -7.18 18.68 22.08
C ASN A 42 -7.20 19.06 20.58
N ALA A 43 -6.62 20.21 20.22
CA ALA A 43 -6.60 20.64 18.82
C ALA A 43 -5.62 19.79 17.98
N HIS A 44 -4.45 19.43 18.53
CA HIS A 44 -3.50 18.55 17.87
C HIS A 44 -4.00 17.11 17.72
N ALA A 45 -4.61 16.56 18.77
CA ALA A 45 -5.14 15.20 18.76
C ALA A 45 -6.32 15.04 17.77
N GLN A 46 -7.15 16.06 17.59
CA GLN A 46 -8.23 16.05 16.59
C GLN A 46 -7.70 16.14 15.15
N HIS A 47 -6.64 16.90 14.94
CA HIS A 47 -6.02 17.05 13.61
C HIS A 47 -5.26 15.77 13.19
N GLU A 48 -4.57 15.12 14.12
CA GLU A 48 -3.90 13.84 13.89
C GLU A 48 -4.90 12.71 13.67
N GLY A 49 -6.00 12.67 14.44
CA GLY A 49 -7.05 11.67 14.27
C GLY A 49 -7.79 11.80 12.93
N HIS A 50 -8.01 13.01 12.44
CA HIS A 50 -8.64 13.24 11.13
C HIS A 50 -7.70 12.88 9.97
N ARG A 51 -6.43 13.25 10.07
CA ARG A 51 -5.41 12.90 9.10
C ARG A 51 -5.21 11.37 9.04
N GLY A 52 -5.15 10.70 10.19
CA GLY A 52 -5.06 9.24 10.27
C GLY A 52 -6.20 8.55 9.55
N LYS A 53 -7.45 8.98 9.78
CA LYS A 53 -8.63 8.41 9.12
C LYS A 53 -8.59 8.57 7.59
N VAL A 54 -8.15 9.72 7.08
CA VAL A 54 -8.06 9.97 5.63
C VAL A 54 -7.03 9.04 4.98
N TYR A 55 -5.88 8.84 5.61
CA TYR A 55 -4.87 7.88 5.13
C TYR A 55 -5.40 6.45 5.16
N ASP A 56 -6.13 6.07 6.22
CA ASP A 56 -6.76 4.75 6.31
C ASP A 56 -7.78 4.51 5.20
N ASP A 57 -8.56 5.52 4.84
CA ASP A 57 -9.56 5.41 3.76
C ASP A 57 -8.88 5.24 2.39
N TRP A 58 -7.76 5.96 2.14
CA TRP A 58 -6.97 5.80 0.92
C TRP A 58 -6.33 4.41 0.83
N LEU A 59 -5.72 3.95 1.93
CA LEU A 59 -5.13 2.62 2.05
C LEU A 59 -6.14 1.52 1.74
N LYS A 60 -7.30 1.55 2.40
CA LYS A 60 -8.38 0.57 2.21
C LYS A 60 -8.89 0.51 0.78
N ALA A 61 -8.98 1.66 0.10
CA ALA A 61 -9.41 1.68 -1.30
C ALA A 61 -8.41 0.97 -2.22
N CYS A 62 -7.11 1.18 -2.01
CA CYS A 62 -6.06 0.50 -2.76
C CYS A 62 -6.05 -1.00 -2.49
N GLU A 63 -6.09 -1.43 -1.21
CA GLU A 63 -6.13 -2.84 -0.81
C GLU A 63 -7.38 -3.57 -1.35
N ALA A 64 -8.54 -2.93 -1.31
CA ALA A 64 -9.78 -3.50 -1.83
C ALA A 64 -9.72 -3.69 -3.35
N CYS A 65 -9.16 -2.73 -4.07
CA CYS A 65 -8.99 -2.81 -5.52
C CYS A 65 -7.95 -3.87 -5.90
N GLU A 66 -6.81 -3.93 -5.22
CA GLU A 66 -5.80 -4.97 -5.41
C GLU A 66 -6.41 -6.37 -5.30
N ARG A 67 -7.14 -6.63 -4.21
CA ARG A 67 -7.81 -7.92 -3.98
C ARG A 67 -8.79 -8.23 -5.10
N SER A 68 -9.65 -7.28 -5.46
CA SER A 68 -10.63 -7.47 -6.52
C SER A 68 -9.97 -7.76 -7.87
N CYS A 69 -8.88 -7.08 -8.19
CA CYS A 69 -8.11 -7.34 -9.41
C CYS A 69 -7.46 -8.75 -9.40
N ASN A 70 -6.90 -9.18 -8.28
CA ASN A 70 -6.32 -10.54 -8.15
C ASN A 70 -7.38 -11.63 -8.30
N GLU A 71 -8.57 -11.47 -7.69
CA GLU A 71 -9.70 -12.39 -7.86
C GLU A 71 -10.18 -12.42 -9.31
N THR A 72 -10.28 -11.26 -9.96
CA THR A 72 -10.67 -11.13 -11.37
C THR A 72 -9.63 -11.72 -12.30
N PHE A 73 -8.34 -11.57 -12.00
CA PHE A 73 -7.27 -12.23 -12.76
C PHE A 73 -7.45 -13.75 -12.76
N HIS A 74 -7.67 -14.35 -11.60
CA HIS A 74 -7.92 -15.79 -11.50
C HIS A 74 -9.17 -16.20 -12.29
N TYR A 75 -10.26 -15.44 -12.18
CA TYR A 75 -11.47 -15.67 -12.95
C TYR A 75 -11.21 -15.63 -14.46
N CYS A 76 -10.60 -14.57 -14.99
CA CYS A 76 -10.27 -14.44 -16.40
C CYS A 76 -9.36 -15.59 -16.87
N TYR A 77 -8.36 -15.96 -16.07
CA TYR A 77 -7.50 -17.11 -16.37
C TYR A 77 -8.31 -18.39 -16.56
N THR A 78 -9.25 -18.69 -15.66
CA THR A 78 -10.11 -19.86 -15.77
C THR A 78 -11.02 -19.83 -16.99
N GLN A 79 -11.57 -18.66 -17.35
CA GLN A 79 -12.39 -18.49 -18.55
C GLN A 79 -11.57 -18.72 -19.84
N VAL A 80 -10.35 -18.19 -19.91
CA VAL A 80 -9.45 -18.40 -21.04
C VAL A 80 -9.07 -19.87 -21.16
N ALA A 81 -8.75 -20.55 -20.03
CA ALA A 81 -8.47 -21.99 -20.00
C ALA A 81 -9.67 -22.84 -20.48
N ALA A 82 -10.90 -22.35 -20.26
CA ALA A 82 -12.13 -22.94 -20.77
C ALA A 82 -12.43 -22.59 -22.24
N GLY A 83 -11.53 -21.89 -22.94
CA GLY A 83 -11.64 -21.55 -24.36
C GLY A 83 -12.33 -20.22 -24.66
N LYS A 84 -12.71 -19.43 -23.64
CA LYS A 84 -13.34 -18.11 -23.78
C LYS A 84 -12.28 -17.04 -23.98
N LYS A 85 -11.82 -16.88 -25.22
CA LYS A 85 -10.68 -16.00 -25.57
C LYS A 85 -10.93 -14.51 -25.35
N GLU A 86 -12.17 -14.09 -25.27
CA GLU A 86 -12.59 -12.70 -25.02
C GLU A 86 -12.07 -12.15 -23.67
N TYR A 87 -11.78 -13.03 -22.68
CA TYR A 87 -11.23 -12.65 -21.40
C TYR A 87 -9.70 -12.42 -21.41
N ALA A 88 -9.01 -12.80 -22.49
CA ALA A 88 -7.56 -12.70 -22.56
C ALA A 88 -7.05 -11.24 -22.52
N GLY A 89 -7.80 -10.31 -23.09
CA GLY A 89 -7.46 -8.87 -23.09
C GLY A 89 -7.41 -8.27 -21.69
N SER A 90 -8.25 -8.76 -20.78
CA SER A 90 -8.32 -8.23 -19.41
C SER A 90 -7.16 -8.71 -18.52
N LEU A 91 -6.52 -9.85 -18.82
CA LEU A 91 -5.51 -10.48 -17.94
C LEU A 91 -4.35 -9.54 -17.59
N HIS A 92 -3.77 -8.84 -18.59
CA HIS A 92 -2.66 -7.94 -18.34
C HIS A 92 -3.07 -6.73 -17.50
N LEU A 93 -4.21 -6.12 -17.83
CA LEU A 93 -4.65 -4.90 -17.15
C LEU A 93 -5.09 -5.16 -15.71
N VAL A 94 -5.75 -6.27 -15.41
CA VAL A 94 -6.09 -6.61 -14.01
C VAL A 94 -4.83 -6.94 -13.20
N ALA A 95 -3.85 -7.66 -13.79
CA ALA A 95 -2.60 -7.96 -13.12
C ALA A 95 -1.76 -6.70 -12.84
N ASP A 96 -1.69 -5.79 -13.82
CA ASP A 96 -0.96 -4.53 -13.67
C ASP A 96 -1.66 -3.60 -12.68
N CYS A 97 -2.99 -3.48 -12.74
CA CYS A 97 -3.77 -2.70 -11.80
C CYS A 97 -3.54 -3.17 -10.35
N ALA A 98 -3.56 -4.49 -10.10
CA ALA A 98 -3.26 -5.04 -8.79
C ALA A 98 -1.89 -4.58 -8.26
N LYS A 99 -0.84 -4.58 -9.09
CA LYS A 99 0.51 -4.14 -8.70
C LYS A 99 0.59 -2.64 -8.39
N PHE A 100 -0.11 -1.80 -9.17
CA PHE A 100 -0.17 -0.37 -8.88
C PHE A 100 -0.92 -0.08 -7.59
N CYS A 101 -1.99 -0.84 -7.30
CA CYS A 101 -2.73 -0.73 -6.05
C CYS A 101 -1.88 -1.15 -4.85
N ASP A 102 -1.17 -2.28 -4.93
CA ASP A 102 -0.26 -2.80 -3.91
C ASP A 102 0.86 -1.78 -3.59
N LEU A 103 1.58 -1.31 -4.61
CA LEU A 103 2.60 -0.28 -4.45
C LEU A 103 2.05 1.00 -3.80
N SER A 104 0.85 1.42 -4.20
CA SER A 104 0.23 2.63 -3.64
C SER A 104 -0.15 2.43 -2.19
N ALA A 105 -0.70 1.26 -1.83
CA ALA A 105 -1.01 0.90 -0.46
C ALA A 105 0.23 0.93 0.45
N ASP A 106 1.33 0.32 0.01
CA ASP A 106 2.61 0.31 0.74
C ASP A 106 3.16 1.73 0.98
N LEU A 107 3.13 2.59 -0.04
CA LEU A 107 3.62 3.96 0.07
C LEU A 107 2.71 4.86 0.90
N ILE A 108 1.40 4.62 0.89
CA ILE A 108 0.45 5.30 1.78
C ILE A 108 0.68 4.86 3.22
N ALA A 109 0.77 3.55 3.49
CA ALA A 109 0.99 3.00 4.82
C ALA A 109 2.29 3.51 5.47
N SER A 110 3.35 3.64 4.66
CA SER A 110 4.63 4.19 5.11
C SER A 110 4.70 5.73 5.11
N GLN A 111 3.63 6.42 4.70
CA GLN A 111 3.59 7.89 4.53
C GLN A 111 4.76 8.41 3.67
N SER A 112 5.10 7.66 2.63
CA SER A 112 6.22 7.97 1.74
C SER A 112 5.98 9.29 0.97
N PRO A 113 6.99 10.13 0.76
CA PRO A 113 6.87 11.30 -0.12
C PRO A 113 6.57 10.93 -1.58
N LEU A 114 6.75 9.66 -1.97
CA LEU A 114 6.46 9.16 -3.31
C LEU A 114 5.01 8.68 -3.50
N MET A 115 4.20 8.63 -2.43
CA MET A 115 2.82 8.13 -2.49
C MET A 115 1.96 8.91 -3.51
N VAL A 116 2.17 10.22 -3.67
CA VAL A 116 1.43 11.05 -4.65
C VAL A 116 1.66 10.54 -6.08
N HIS A 117 2.90 10.21 -6.43
CA HIS A 117 3.25 9.69 -7.75
C HIS A 117 2.69 8.28 -7.99
N ALA A 118 2.75 7.42 -6.98
CA ALA A 118 2.19 6.08 -7.06
C ALA A 118 0.67 6.12 -7.22
N CYS A 119 -0.03 6.93 -6.44
CA CYS A 119 -1.48 7.07 -6.54
C CYS A 119 -1.94 7.70 -7.85
N LEU A 120 -1.16 8.60 -8.45
CA LEU A 120 -1.46 9.11 -9.78
C LEU A 120 -1.38 7.97 -10.82
N ALA A 121 -0.32 7.18 -10.79
CA ALA A 121 -0.17 6.03 -11.68
C ALA A 121 -1.24 4.95 -11.41
N CYS A 122 -1.57 4.69 -10.14
CA CYS A 122 -2.64 3.78 -9.73
C CYS A 122 -4.00 4.22 -10.29
N ALA A 123 -4.34 5.51 -10.22
CA ALA A 123 -5.58 6.03 -10.77
C ALA A 123 -5.69 5.77 -12.29
N GLU A 124 -4.60 5.95 -13.04
CA GLU A 124 -4.59 5.66 -14.48
C GLU A 124 -4.70 4.15 -14.75
N ALA A 125 -4.04 3.30 -13.97
CA ALA A 125 -4.14 1.85 -14.08
C ALA A 125 -5.58 1.36 -13.77
N CYS A 126 -6.20 1.88 -12.72
CA CYS A 126 -7.59 1.59 -12.35
C CYS A 126 -8.57 1.98 -13.48
N LYS A 127 -8.40 3.18 -14.05
CA LYS A 127 -9.21 3.63 -15.18
C LYS A 127 -9.09 2.70 -16.40
N ALA A 128 -7.87 2.32 -16.76
CA ALA A 128 -7.62 1.42 -17.88
C ALA A 128 -8.21 0.02 -17.63
N CYS A 129 -8.03 -0.52 -16.43
CA CYS A 129 -8.56 -1.81 -16.01
C CYS A 129 -10.10 -1.80 -16.04
N ALA A 130 -10.74 -0.79 -15.45
CA ALA A 130 -12.20 -0.66 -15.46
C ALA A 130 -12.75 -0.62 -16.91
N THR A 131 -12.11 0.17 -17.78
CA THR A 131 -12.52 0.30 -19.20
C THR A 131 -12.45 -1.04 -19.95
N GLU A 132 -11.46 -1.87 -19.67
CA GLU A 132 -11.33 -3.18 -20.33
C GLU A 132 -12.32 -4.18 -19.74
N CYS A 133 -12.45 -4.22 -18.41
CA CYS A 133 -13.35 -5.14 -17.72
C CYS A 133 -14.83 -4.87 -18.04
N ASP A 134 -15.21 -3.61 -18.27
CA ASP A 134 -16.59 -3.22 -18.60
C ASP A 134 -17.10 -3.76 -19.96
N LYS A 135 -16.19 -4.26 -20.81
CA LYS A 135 -16.55 -4.90 -22.07
C LYS A 135 -17.15 -6.31 -21.88
N LEU A 136 -17.06 -6.88 -20.68
CA LEU A 136 -17.42 -8.25 -20.37
C LEU A 136 -18.55 -8.30 -19.34
N ASP A 137 -19.66 -8.95 -19.69
CA ASP A 137 -20.85 -9.01 -18.85
C ASP A 137 -20.82 -10.24 -17.91
N SER A 138 -20.08 -10.13 -16.80
CA SER A 138 -20.13 -11.08 -15.68
C SER A 138 -20.11 -10.36 -14.34
N ALA A 139 -20.55 -11.04 -13.29
CA ALA A 139 -20.60 -10.47 -11.94
C ALA A 139 -19.18 -10.11 -11.42
N GLU A 140 -18.19 -10.96 -11.75
CA GLU A 140 -16.79 -10.77 -11.37
C GLU A 140 -16.20 -9.53 -12.06
N MET A 141 -16.45 -9.37 -13.35
CA MET A 141 -15.99 -8.21 -14.11
C MET A 141 -16.62 -6.91 -13.59
N LYS A 142 -17.93 -6.91 -13.31
CA LYS A 142 -18.64 -5.76 -12.73
C LYS A 142 -18.12 -5.41 -11.35
N SER A 143 -17.79 -6.40 -10.54
CA SER A 143 -17.17 -6.18 -9.22
C SER A 143 -15.80 -5.50 -9.34
N CYS A 144 -14.97 -5.94 -10.28
CA CYS A 144 -13.69 -5.32 -10.58
C CYS A 144 -13.83 -3.87 -11.05
N VAL A 145 -14.74 -3.62 -12.00
CA VAL A 145 -15.04 -2.27 -12.49
C VAL A 145 -15.40 -1.32 -11.34
N LYS A 146 -16.28 -1.76 -10.45
CA LYS A 146 -16.67 -0.98 -9.27
C LYS A 146 -15.47 -0.67 -8.37
N ALA A 147 -14.67 -1.67 -8.01
CA ALA A 147 -13.50 -1.50 -7.17
C ALA A 147 -12.46 -0.56 -7.80
N CYS A 148 -12.23 -0.68 -9.11
CA CYS A 148 -11.34 0.20 -9.85
C CYS A 148 -11.83 1.66 -9.84
N HIS A 149 -13.12 1.92 -10.05
CA HIS A 149 -13.66 3.29 -10.01
C HIS A 149 -13.58 3.91 -8.61
N GLU A 150 -13.82 3.14 -7.56
CA GLU A 150 -13.68 3.59 -6.18
C GLU A 150 -12.22 3.95 -5.87
N CYS A 151 -11.27 3.09 -6.26
CA CYS A 151 -9.85 3.33 -6.07
C CYS A 151 -9.34 4.52 -6.92
N GLU A 152 -9.72 4.62 -8.19
CA GLU A 152 -9.39 5.76 -9.05
C GLU A 152 -9.82 7.08 -8.40
N THR A 153 -11.08 7.16 -7.97
CA THR A 153 -11.64 8.37 -7.35
C THR A 153 -10.87 8.74 -6.09
N THR A 154 -10.57 7.75 -5.26
CA THR A 154 -9.86 7.92 -3.99
C THR A 154 -8.41 8.35 -4.19
N CYS A 155 -7.69 7.72 -5.14
CA CYS A 155 -6.32 8.11 -5.50
C CYS A 155 -6.25 9.53 -6.07
N ARG A 156 -7.18 9.92 -6.94
CA ARG A 156 -7.23 11.30 -7.46
C ARG A 156 -7.54 12.33 -6.37
N ALA A 157 -8.41 11.99 -5.43
CA ALA A 157 -8.69 12.85 -4.27
C ALA A 157 -7.44 13.04 -3.39
N MET A 158 -6.67 11.97 -3.17
CA MET A 158 -5.42 12.03 -2.43
C MET A 158 -4.38 12.89 -3.14
N VAL A 159 -4.16 12.69 -4.43
CA VAL A 159 -3.23 13.50 -5.25
C VAL A 159 -3.59 14.99 -5.16
N LYS A 160 -4.89 15.33 -5.23
CA LYS A 160 -5.37 16.70 -5.09
C LYS A 160 -5.11 17.26 -3.69
N ALA A 161 -5.38 16.49 -2.64
CA ALA A 161 -5.19 16.95 -1.25
C ALA A 161 -3.72 17.19 -0.92
N MET A 162 -2.81 16.32 -1.39
CA MET A 162 -1.38 16.40 -1.09
C MET A 162 -0.60 17.28 -2.08
N GLY A 163 -1.11 17.48 -3.30
CA GLY A 163 -0.45 18.29 -4.33
C GLY A 163 -0.46 19.79 -4.04
N HIS A 164 -1.30 20.26 -3.13
CA HIS A 164 -1.35 21.66 -2.70
C HIS A 164 -0.27 22.02 -1.67
N ASP A 165 0.35 21.03 -1.01
CA ASP A 165 1.33 21.28 0.06
C ASP A 165 2.77 21.51 -0.46
N HIS A 166 3.02 21.39 -1.78
CA HIS A 166 4.35 21.51 -2.38
C HIS A 166 4.65 22.89 -3.02
N HIS A 167 3.80 23.89 -2.85
CA HIS A 167 3.98 25.23 -3.37
C HIS A 167 4.07 26.32 -2.26
N GLY A 168 4.66 25.96 -1.11
CA GLY A 168 4.97 26.91 -0.02
C GLY A 168 6.48 27.07 0.18
#